data_d08826e3acfdf6fb7e4836b8770859ff
#
_entry.id   d08826e3acfdf6fb7e4836b8770859ff
#
_cell.length_a   1.000
_cell.length_b   1.000
_cell.length_c   1.000
_cell.angle_alpha   90.00
_cell.angle_beta   90.00
_cell.angle_gamma   90.00
#
_symmetry.space_group_name_H-M   'P 1'
#
loop_
_entity.id
_entity.type
_entity.pdbx_description
1 polymer ?
#
loop_
_entity_poly.entity_id
_entity_poly.type
_entity_poly.pdbx_seq_one_letter_code
_entity_poly.pdbx_strand_id
1 'polypeptide(L)'
;MNNWLKSAAELVVIRSTAQLLSTFTQVLDSELGCRGVYVLTPSADGRFVESSMNDSRQLSWSVSDFDNPFAHVIHSGKVMILRNSELLYWLTNDSFADLIGCTDETVNVIILPMLSKDGQLQAILVLKTDSYSNYDVDSDENFLGLLSVCANHLQLLNDMEAKKRKSQLLSESLIEVEQGKKKNHLLDGLANVLIGHSDVMKSLREQVTIAASSRLSVMIQGETGTGKELVSRAVHDLSSRSKANFVAINCAAIPEHLLESELFGYVKGAFSGADKSKKGLLADADGGTLFLDEIGDMPLALQAKLLRVLESHKYRPVGSEKELDSNFRLVVATHLNLKQQVLDNKFRKDLYYRLYQYPITLPRLKDRKSDIEKLSAHFVEQYNAKHKSSVRGLHYKAMDCLLDYDFPGNVRELKHLIEYGAAQTQNGEQIELAYIQLKLDSEMASSSQPEPKNRALVELSTIRDLKVAVREYESNIIAARLREFDGDRGRTAESLGIPKRTLADKCLKLEIFIND
;
A
#
# COMPACT_ATOMS: atom_id res chain seq x y z
N MET A 1 -56.40 -3.42 2.85
CA MET A 1 -55.50 -4.16 1.93
C MET A 1 -54.40 -3.19 1.53
N ASN A 2 -53.20 -3.40 2.00
CA ASN A 2 -52.07 -2.54 1.74
C ASN A 2 -51.72 -2.58 0.24
N ASN A 3 -51.54 -1.41 -0.37
CA ASN A 3 -51.35 -1.36 -1.83
C ASN A 3 -49.85 -1.38 -2.21
N TRP A 4 -49.13 -2.43 -1.71
CA TRP A 4 -47.68 -2.58 -1.89
C TRP A 4 -47.21 -2.51 -3.34
N LEU A 5 -48.06 -2.97 -4.28
CA LEU A 5 -47.71 -2.95 -5.71
C LEU A 5 -47.68 -1.54 -6.28
N LYS A 6 -48.60 -0.66 -5.84
CA LYS A 6 -48.63 0.76 -6.23
C LYS A 6 -47.41 1.48 -5.65
N SER A 7 -47.14 1.22 -4.37
CA SER A 7 -45.98 1.82 -3.68
C SER A 7 -44.65 1.35 -4.34
N ALA A 8 -44.51 0.09 -4.73
CA ALA A 8 -43.34 -0.39 -5.47
C ALA A 8 -43.16 0.33 -6.82
N ALA A 9 -44.29 0.57 -7.54
CA ALA A 9 -44.23 1.30 -8.82
C ALA A 9 -43.79 2.78 -8.62
N GLU A 10 -44.24 3.42 -7.54
CA GLU A 10 -43.81 4.79 -7.21
C GLU A 10 -42.31 4.86 -6.87
N LEU A 11 -41.77 3.89 -6.13
CA LEU A 11 -40.35 3.85 -5.76
C LEU A 11 -39.43 3.65 -6.96
N VAL A 12 -39.78 2.83 -7.93
CA VAL A 12 -38.94 2.51 -9.11
C VAL A 12 -38.72 3.72 -10.04
N VAL A 13 -39.62 4.70 -10.03
CA VAL A 13 -39.52 5.92 -10.87
C VAL A 13 -38.49 6.93 -10.31
N ILE A 14 -38.17 6.85 -9.03
CA ILE A 14 -37.28 7.79 -8.34
C ILE A 14 -35.85 7.65 -8.85
N ARG A 15 -35.14 8.77 -9.03
CA ARG A 15 -33.78 8.83 -9.60
C ARG A 15 -32.74 9.36 -8.61
N SER A 16 -33.10 9.58 -7.35
CA SER A 16 -32.21 10.07 -6.29
C SER A 16 -32.30 9.16 -5.08
N THR A 17 -31.15 8.76 -4.54
CA THR A 17 -31.03 7.93 -3.34
C THR A 17 -31.75 8.56 -2.15
N ALA A 18 -31.55 9.85 -1.89
CA ALA A 18 -32.20 10.56 -0.79
C ALA A 18 -33.72 10.61 -0.93
N GLN A 19 -34.22 10.86 -2.15
CA GLN A 19 -35.66 10.90 -2.43
C GLN A 19 -36.28 9.48 -2.34
N LEU A 20 -35.55 8.45 -2.77
CA LEU A 20 -35.99 7.06 -2.64
C LEU A 20 -36.21 6.68 -1.17
N LEU A 21 -35.23 6.96 -0.32
CA LEU A 21 -35.29 6.66 1.10
C LEU A 21 -36.40 7.45 1.81
N SER A 22 -36.56 8.74 1.52
CA SER A 22 -37.63 9.55 2.11
C SER A 22 -39.01 9.11 1.68
N THR A 23 -39.23 8.77 0.41
CA THR A 23 -40.51 8.25 -0.08
C THR A 23 -40.79 6.87 0.51
N PHE A 24 -39.77 6.00 0.59
CA PHE A 24 -39.91 4.67 1.17
C PHE A 24 -40.33 4.72 2.65
N THR A 25 -39.71 5.59 3.45
CA THR A 25 -40.09 5.77 4.86
C THR A 25 -41.51 6.31 4.98
N GLN A 26 -41.94 7.25 4.14
CA GLN A 26 -43.34 7.77 4.13
C GLN A 26 -44.36 6.68 3.76
N VAL A 27 -44.05 5.85 2.76
CA VAL A 27 -44.90 4.72 2.37
C VAL A 27 -45.07 3.76 3.53
N LEU A 28 -43.98 3.37 4.19
CA LEU A 28 -44.05 2.46 5.33
C LEU A 28 -44.82 3.04 6.51
N ASP A 29 -44.62 4.33 6.80
CA ASP A 29 -45.34 5.02 7.87
C ASP A 29 -46.86 5.02 7.61
N SER A 30 -47.26 5.33 6.37
CA SER A 30 -48.68 5.38 5.99
C SER A 30 -49.37 4.00 5.93
N GLU A 31 -48.65 2.95 5.46
CA GLU A 31 -49.26 1.61 5.26
C GLU A 31 -49.20 0.74 6.53
N LEU A 32 -48.17 0.92 7.37
CA LEU A 32 -47.99 0.09 8.59
C LEU A 32 -48.46 0.83 9.86
N GLY A 33 -48.67 2.14 9.81
CA GLY A 33 -49.05 2.95 10.99
C GLY A 33 -48.00 2.85 12.10
N CYS A 34 -46.72 2.84 11.75
CA CYS A 34 -45.63 2.72 12.70
C CYS A 34 -45.50 4.02 13.53
N ARG A 35 -45.02 3.92 14.78
CA ARG A 35 -44.64 5.11 15.58
C ARG A 35 -43.37 5.79 15.09
N GLY A 36 -42.58 5.10 14.24
CA GLY A 36 -41.37 5.63 13.60
C GLY A 36 -40.76 4.63 12.64
N VAL A 37 -40.24 5.15 11.55
CA VAL A 37 -39.54 4.39 10.50
C VAL A 37 -38.20 5.06 10.27
N TYR A 38 -37.10 4.32 10.44
CA TYR A 38 -35.76 4.80 10.22
C TYR A 38 -35.03 3.89 9.22
N VAL A 39 -34.23 4.50 8.35
CA VAL A 39 -33.38 3.77 7.42
C VAL A 39 -31.93 4.17 7.66
N LEU A 40 -31.09 3.19 7.92
CA LEU A 40 -29.65 3.37 8.09
C LEU A 40 -28.95 2.88 6.85
N THR A 41 -28.04 3.66 6.30
CA THR A 41 -27.27 3.31 5.11
C THR A 41 -25.82 3.06 5.47
N PRO A 42 -25.14 2.08 4.82
CA PRO A 42 -23.72 1.87 5.01
C PRO A 42 -22.90 3.10 4.61
N SER A 43 -21.91 3.47 5.41
CA SER A 43 -20.92 4.49 5.06
C SER A 43 -20.11 4.05 3.82
N ALA A 44 -19.48 5.01 3.14
CA ALA A 44 -18.71 4.75 1.91
C ALA A 44 -17.56 3.73 2.09
N ASP A 45 -17.03 3.59 3.30
CA ASP A 45 -16.00 2.61 3.67
C ASP A 45 -16.56 1.28 4.21
N GLY A 46 -17.89 1.17 4.36
CA GLY A 46 -18.58 -0.01 4.87
C GLY A 46 -18.32 -0.33 6.34
N ARG A 47 -17.71 0.60 7.11
CA ARG A 47 -17.37 0.37 8.53
C ARG A 47 -18.47 0.78 9.48
N PHE A 48 -19.32 1.65 9.04
CA PHE A 48 -20.41 2.21 9.84
C PHE A 48 -21.72 2.09 9.10
N VAL A 49 -22.81 2.10 9.85
CA VAL A 49 -24.16 2.40 9.34
C VAL A 49 -24.59 3.73 9.92
N GLU A 50 -25.13 4.59 9.08
CA GLU A 50 -25.44 5.98 9.39
C GLU A 50 -26.92 6.27 9.20
N SER A 51 -27.51 7.09 10.08
CA SER A 51 -28.90 7.54 9.94
C SER A 51 -29.03 8.51 8.77
N SER A 52 -30.01 8.26 7.88
CA SER A 52 -30.32 9.13 6.74
C SER A 52 -31.24 10.31 7.09
N MET A 53 -31.55 10.54 8.36
CA MET A 53 -32.46 11.63 8.77
C MET A 53 -31.77 13.00 8.71
N ASN A 54 -32.57 13.99 8.27
CA ASN A 54 -32.20 15.41 8.18
C ASN A 54 -32.02 16.12 9.55
N ASP A 55 -31.85 15.38 10.63
CA ASP A 55 -31.68 15.97 11.95
C ASP A 55 -30.22 16.30 12.21
N SER A 56 -29.99 17.37 12.93
CA SER A 56 -28.71 18.04 13.19
C SER A 56 -27.64 17.15 13.89
N ARG A 57 -27.93 15.88 14.15
CA ARG A 57 -27.01 14.84 14.68
C ARG A 57 -27.00 13.65 13.76
N GLN A 58 -25.92 13.49 13.01
CA GLN A 58 -25.65 12.29 12.23
C GLN A 58 -25.25 11.18 13.21
N LEU A 59 -26.16 10.22 13.47
CA LEU A 59 -25.88 9.05 14.29
C LEU A 59 -25.22 7.99 13.43
N SER A 60 -24.16 7.36 13.95
CA SER A 60 -23.42 6.31 13.26
C SER A 60 -23.06 5.17 14.22
N TRP A 61 -23.13 3.92 13.73
CA TRP A 61 -22.80 2.71 14.49
C TRP A 61 -21.79 1.87 13.74
N SER A 62 -20.78 1.35 14.45
CA SER A 62 -19.78 0.47 13.86
C SER A 62 -20.41 -0.91 13.53
N VAL A 63 -20.13 -1.41 12.33
CA VAL A 63 -20.58 -2.72 11.85
C VAL A 63 -19.94 -3.88 12.64
N SER A 64 -18.77 -3.64 13.25
CA SER A 64 -18.03 -4.65 14.03
C SER A 64 -18.19 -4.50 15.54
N ASP A 65 -19.02 -3.58 16.00
CA ASP A 65 -19.29 -3.37 17.43
C ASP A 65 -20.60 -4.06 17.82
N PHE A 66 -20.50 -5.20 18.48
CA PHE A 66 -21.65 -6.00 18.92
C PHE A 66 -22.36 -5.42 20.16
N ASP A 67 -21.93 -4.29 20.68
CA ASP A 67 -22.67 -3.53 21.72
C ASP A 67 -23.86 -2.74 21.15
N ASN A 68 -24.10 -2.86 19.83
CA ASN A 68 -25.30 -2.34 19.17
C ASN A 68 -26.06 -3.44 18.40
N PRO A 69 -27.40 -3.38 18.28
CA PRO A 69 -28.20 -4.42 17.65
C PRO A 69 -27.98 -4.52 16.13
N PHE A 70 -27.52 -3.44 15.48
CA PHE A 70 -27.31 -3.41 14.03
C PHE A 70 -26.19 -4.34 13.59
N ALA A 71 -25.09 -4.44 14.35
CA ALA A 71 -24.01 -5.37 14.06
C ALA A 71 -24.50 -6.83 14.04
N HIS A 72 -25.38 -7.20 14.97
CA HIS A 72 -25.98 -8.54 15.01
C HIS A 72 -26.84 -8.83 13.78
N VAL A 73 -27.67 -7.89 13.34
CA VAL A 73 -28.52 -8.01 12.16
C VAL A 73 -27.67 -8.10 10.89
N ILE A 74 -26.62 -7.31 10.78
CA ILE A 74 -25.69 -7.33 9.64
C ILE A 74 -24.98 -8.68 9.53
N HIS A 75 -24.48 -9.20 10.64
CA HIS A 75 -23.75 -10.47 10.67
C HIS A 75 -24.63 -11.70 10.46
N SER A 76 -25.83 -11.69 11.03
CA SER A 76 -26.75 -12.83 10.92
C SER A 76 -27.52 -12.82 9.60
N GLY A 77 -27.71 -11.64 8.98
CA GLY A 77 -28.58 -11.45 7.82
C GLY A 77 -30.06 -11.70 8.13
N LYS A 78 -30.44 -11.75 9.42
CA LYS A 78 -31.81 -12.09 9.88
C LYS A 78 -32.46 -10.90 10.53
N VAL A 79 -33.80 -10.91 10.50
CA VAL A 79 -34.64 -9.96 11.22
C VAL A 79 -34.42 -10.10 12.73
N MET A 80 -34.36 -8.98 13.44
CA MET A 80 -34.29 -8.92 14.90
C MET A 80 -35.52 -8.17 15.41
N ILE A 81 -36.26 -8.79 16.31
CA ILE A 81 -37.44 -8.20 16.94
C ILE A 81 -37.12 -7.99 18.42
N LEU A 82 -37.07 -6.74 18.85
CA LEU A 82 -36.76 -6.36 20.24
C LEU A 82 -38.06 -6.03 20.97
N ARG A 83 -38.38 -6.83 22.00
CA ARG A 83 -39.58 -6.67 22.82
C ARG A 83 -39.21 -6.47 24.28
N ASN A 84 -39.95 -5.62 25.00
CA ASN A 84 -39.83 -5.44 26.46
C ASN A 84 -38.38 -5.47 27.00
N SER A 85 -38.04 -6.56 27.71
CA SER A 85 -36.74 -6.74 28.36
C SER A 85 -35.56 -6.74 27.41
N GLU A 86 -35.73 -7.26 26.19
CA GLU A 86 -34.68 -7.23 25.16
C GLU A 86 -34.43 -5.80 24.65
N LEU A 87 -35.51 -5.04 24.47
CA LEU A 87 -35.40 -3.64 24.08
C LEU A 87 -34.70 -2.81 25.17
N LEU A 88 -35.07 -3.01 26.43
CA LEU A 88 -34.43 -2.33 27.58
C LEU A 88 -32.93 -2.60 27.66
N TYR A 89 -32.49 -3.81 27.33
CA TYR A 89 -31.07 -4.13 27.27
C TYR A 89 -30.34 -3.25 26.25
N TRP A 90 -30.87 -3.12 25.03
CA TRP A 90 -30.22 -2.34 23.98
C TRP A 90 -30.32 -0.81 24.16
N LEU A 91 -31.29 -0.32 24.93
CA LEU A 91 -31.40 1.09 25.28
C LEU A 91 -30.32 1.56 26.26
N THR A 92 -29.47 0.67 26.76
CA THR A 92 -28.24 1.04 27.49
C THR A 92 -27.18 1.64 26.57
N ASN A 93 -27.26 1.43 25.25
CA ASN A 93 -26.42 2.10 24.26
C ASN A 93 -27.01 3.49 23.94
N ASP A 94 -26.31 4.54 24.31
CA ASP A 94 -26.77 5.94 24.20
C ASP A 94 -27.19 6.30 22.77
N SER A 95 -26.40 5.91 21.75
CA SER A 95 -26.67 6.20 20.35
C SER A 95 -27.93 5.47 19.83
N PHE A 96 -28.19 4.24 20.29
CA PHE A 96 -29.41 3.52 19.96
C PHE A 96 -30.62 4.09 20.70
N ALA A 97 -30.45 4.48 21.95
CA ALA A 97 -31.49 5.17 22.73
C ALA A 97 -31.86 6.52 22.09
N ASP A 98 -30.89 7.28 21.59
CA ASP A 98 -31.11 8.53 20.86
C ASP A 98 -31.92 8.32 19.57
N LEU A 99 -31.64 7.24 18.81
CA LEU A 99 -32.39 6.91 17.59
C LEU A 99 -33.84 6.55 17.88
N ILE A 100 -34.06 5.68 18.88
CA ILE A 100 -35.39 5.15 19.20
C ILE A 100 -36.23 6.18 20.02
N GLY A 101 -35.55 7.05 20.78
CA GLY A 101 -36.17 8.00 21.71
C GLY A 101 -36.78 7.30 22.93
N CYS A 102 -37.37 8.08 23.83
CA CYS A 102 -38.07 7.53 25.02
C CYS A 102 -39.17 6.57 24.57
N THR A 103 -39.13 5.34 25.07
CA THR A 103 -40.11 4.32 24.74
C THR A 103 -41.00 4.03 25.95
N ASP A 104 -42.33 4.05 25.73
CA ASP A 104 -43.29 3.47 26.67
C ASP A 104 -43.14 1.92 26.60
N GLU A 105 -43.54 1.21 27.68
CA GLU A 105 -43.48 -0.26 27.77
C GLU A 105 -44.31 -1.00 26.67
N THR A 106 -45.02 -0.26 25.82
CA THR A 106 -45.91 -0.75 24.76
C THR A 106 -45.27 -0.73 23.36
N VAL A 107 -43.96 -0.60 23.24
CA VAL A 107 -43.30 -0.46 21.95
C VAL A 107 -42.41 -1.68 21.64
N ASN A 108 -42.50 -2.17 20.40
CA ASN A 108 -41.55 -3.13 19.82
C ASN A 108 -40.68 -2.44 18.78
N VAL A 109 -39.44 -2.86 18.67
CA VAL A 109 -38.51 -2.39 17.61
C VAL A 109 -38.15 -3.59 16.73
N ILE A 110 -38.39 -3.46 15.43
CA ILE A 110 -38.08 -4.47 14.43
C ILE A 110 -36.95 -3.94 13.57
N ILE A 111 -35.86 -4.69 13.47
CA ILE A 111 -34.68 -4.33 12.69
C ILE A 111 -34.51 -5.36 11.56
N LEU A 112 -34.56 -4.88 10.32
CA LEU A 112 -34.50 -5.70 9.12
C LEU A 112 -33.32 -5.31 8.24
N PRO A 113 -32.49 -6.27 7.77
CA PRO A 113 -31.49 -5.99 6.77
C PRO A 113 -32.13 -5.88 5.39
N MET A 114 -31.86 -4.81 4.66
CA MET A 114 -32.25 -4.65 3.27
C MET A 114 -31.13 -5.15 2.37
N LEU A 115 -31.26 -6.39 1.91
CA LEU A 115 -30.26 -7.05 1.08
C LEU A 115 -30.65 -6.97 -0.40
N SER A 116 -29.68 -6.73 -1.26
CA SER A 116 -29.85 -6.86 -2.71
C SER A 116 -29.90 -8.33 -3.13
N LYS A 117 -30.22 -8.59 -4.42
CA LYS A 117 -30.21 -9.95 -5.00
C LYS A 117 -28.85 -10.65 -4.85
N ASP A 118 -27.76 -9.87 -4.83
CA ASP A 118 -26.40 -10.38 -4.68
C ASP A 118 -26.00 -10.61 -3.20
N GLY A 119 -26.95 -10.45 -2.27
CA GLY A 119 -26.74 -10.61 -0.83
C GLY A 119 -25.95 -9.44 -0.18
N GLN A 120 -25.77 -8.32 -0.88
CA GLN A 120 -25.10 -7.15 -0.32
C GLN A 120 -26.06 -6.29 0.49
N LEU A 121 -25.62 -5.86 1.66
CA LEU A 121 -26.38 -4.95 2.51
C LEU A 121 -26.45 -3.56 1.85
N GLN A 122 -27.67 -3.10 1.57
CA GLN A 122 -27.95 -1.78 1.01
C GLN A 122 -28.38 -0.78 2.08
N ALA A 123 -29.15 -1.24 3.05
CA ALA A 123 -29.62 -0.45 4.19
C ALA A 123 -30.06 -1.35 5.34
N ILE A 124 -30.33 -0.77 6.49
CA ILE A 124 -31.05 -1.40 7.60
C ILE A 124 -32.32 -0.60 7.83
N LEU A 125 -33.46 -1.29 7.82
CA LEU A 125 -34.75 -0.72 8.16
C LEU A 125 -35.03 -0.96 9.63
N VAL A 126 -35.40 0.10 10.34
CA VAL A 126 -35.80 0.06 11.76
C VAL A 126 -37.25 0.55 11.86
N LEU A 127 -38.14 -0.32 12.35
CA LEU A 127 -39.55 -0.02 12.54
C LEU A 127 -39.88 0.03 14.03
N LYS A 128 -40.47 1.11 14.47
CA LYS A 128 -41.00 1.28 15.84
C LYS A 128 -42.52 1.09 15.80
N THR A 129 -43.02 -0.03 16.39
CA THR A 129 -44.41 -0.44 16.31
C THR A 129 -45.02 -0.57 17.69
N ASP A 130 -46.36 -0.50 17.78
CA ASP A 130 -47.08 -0.82 19.02
C ASP A 130 -47.02 -2.29 19.35
N SER A 131 -46.92 -2.64 20.64
CA SER A 131 -46.89 -4.06 21.12
C SER A 131 -48.10 -4.89 20.74
N TYR A 132 -49.20 -4.21 20.42
CA TYR A 132 -50.47 -4.86 20.02
C TYR A 132 -50.62 -5.07 18.52
N SER A 133 -49.68 -4.57 17.70
CA SER A 133 -49.73 -4.83 16.26
C SER A 133 -49.31 -6.29 15.99
N ASN A 134 -50.25 -7.11 15.58
CA ASN A 134 -50.01 -8.51 15.17
C ASN A 134 -49.43 -8.59 13.74
N TYR A 135 -48.75 -7.55 13.24
CA TYR A 135 -48.18 -7.59 11.92
C TYR A 135 -46.91 -8.46 11.95
N ASP A 136 -47.00 -9.61 11.33
CA ASP A 136 -45.89 -10.56 11.19
C ASP A 136 -45.09 -10.20 9.94
N VAL A 137 -44.00 -9.50 10.16
CA VAL A 137 -43.12 -8.95 9.10
C VAL A 137 -42.46 -10.05 8.29
N ASP A 138 -42.23 -11.22 8.88
CA ASP A 138 -41.55 -12.35 8.23
C ASP A 138 -42.51 -13.15 7.31
N SER A 139 -43.81 -13.06 7.49
CA SER A 139 -44.81 -13.83 6.72
C SER A 139 -45.49 -13.04 5.59
N ASP A 140 -45.35 -11.72 5.55
CA ASP A 140 -45.91 -10.88 4.47
C ASP A 140 -45.00 -10.84 3.25
N GLU A 141 -45.22 -11.75 2.29
CA GLU A 141 -44.47 -11.84 1.02
C GLU A 141 -44.52 -10.53 0.22
N ASN A 142 -45.58 -9.76 0.31
CA ASN A 142 -45.71 -8.49 -0.42
C ASN A 142 -44.84 -7.40 0.20
N PHE A 143 -44.75 -7.33 1.52
CA PHE A 143 -43.85 -6.44 2.23
C PHE A 143 -42.40 -6.78 1.94
N LEU A 144 -42.00 -8.06 2.03
CA LEU A 144 -40.67 -8.52 1.69
C LEU A 144 -40.33 -8.24 0.22
N GLY A 145 -41.32 -8.36 -0.66
CA GLY A 145 -41.20 -7.97 -2.07
C GLY A 145 -40.90 -6.48 -2.25
N LEU A 146 -41.64 -5.61 -1.56
CA LEU A 146 -41.38 -4.15 -1.58
C LEU A 146 -39.97 -3.82 -1.06
N LEU A 147 -39.55 -4.47 0.03
CA LEU A 147 -38.23 -4.33 0.63
C LEU A 147 -37.12 -4.71 -0.36
N SER A 148 -37.30 -5.83 -1.05
CA SER A 148 -36.39 -6.31 -2.09
C SER A 148 -36.33 -5.35 -3.28
N VAL A 149 -37.47 -4.82 -3.74
CA VAL A 149 -37.52 -3.81 -4.81
C VAL A 149 -36.77 -2.56 -4.41
N CYS A 150 -37.00 -2.05 -3.20
CA CYS A 150 -36.32 -0.87 -2.70
C CYS A 150 -34.80 -1.10 -2.58
N ALA A 151 -34.35 -2.23 -2.01
CA ALA A 151 -32.95 -2.56 -1.87
C ALA A 151 -32.24 -2.68 -3.23
N ASN A 152 -32.85 -3.38 -4.20
CA ASN A 152 -32.27 -3.50 -5.54
C ASN A 152 -32.23 -2.14 -6.29
N HIS A 153 -33.26 -1.32 -6.11
CA HIS A 153 -33.29 0.01 -6.71
C HIS A 153 -32.25 0.95 -6.08
N LEU A 154 -32.07 0.84 -4.76
CA LEU A 154 -31.02 1.57 -4.02
C LEU A 154 -29.62 1.18 -4.53
N GLN A 155 -29.36 -0.13 -4.71
CA GLN A 155 -28.12 -0.61 -5.33
C GLN A 155 -27.90 0.00 -6.71
N LEU A 156 -28.92 -0.05 -7.58
CA LEU A 156 -28.84 0.51 -8.93
C LEU A 156 -28.49 2.00 -8.92
N LEU A 157 -29.12 2.80 -8.05
CA LEU A 157 -28.83 4.24 -7.92
C LEU A 157 -27.41 4.48 -7.42
N ASN A 158 -26.95 3.73 -6.41
CA ASN A 158 -25.60 3.82 -5.89
C ASN A 158 -24.56 3.47 -6.98
N ASP A 159 -24.80 2.41 -7.76
CA ASP A 159 -23.94 2.01 -8.88
C ASP A 159 -23.91 3.07 -9.99
N MET A 160 -25.06 3.69 -10.28
CA MET A 160 -25.15 4.79 -11.25
C MET A 160 -24.39 6.03 -10.78
N GLU A 161 -24.52 6.40 -9.49
CA GLU A 161 -23.77 7.50 -8.91
C GLU A 161 -22.27 7.24 -8.89
N ALA A 162 -21.86 6.01 -8.53
CA ALA A 162 -20.46 5.61 -8.56
C ALA A 162 -19.87 5.64 -9.99
N LYS A 163 -20.63 5.15 -10.98
CA LYS A 163 -20.26 5.25 -12.40
C LYS A 163 -20.20 6.69 -12.89
N LYS A 164 -21.14 7.53 -12.49
CA LYS A 164 -21.18 8.96 -12.85
C LYS A 164 -19.96 9.70 -12.27
N ARG A 165 -19.63 9.46 -10.99
CA ARG A 165 -18.42 10.02 -10.35
C ARG A 165 -17.15 9.55 -11.07
N LYS A 166 -17.06 8.25 -11.38
CA LYS A 166 -15.93 7.70 -12.13
C LYS A 166 -15.84 8.27 -13.55
N SER A 167 -16.97 8.43 -14.24
CA SER A 167 -17.03 9.04 -15.57
C SER A 167 -16.71 10.54 -15.54
N GLN A 168 -17.12 11.27 -14.52
CA GLN A 168 -16.76 12.69 -14.35
C GLN A 168 -15.25 12.85 -14.12
N LEU A 169 -14.67 12.05 -13.24
CA LEU A 169 -13.21 12.03 -13.01
C LEU A 169 -12.44 11.66 -14.29
N LEU A 170 -12.96 10.69 -15.06
CA LEU A 170 -12.39 10.31 -16.36
C LEU A 170 -12.57 11.40 -17.41
N SER A 171 -13.74 12.07 -17.48
CA SER A 171 -13.99 13.14 -18.46
C SER A 171 -13.21 14.42 -18.13
N GLU A 172 -13.02 14.77 -16.84
CA GLU A 172 -12.13 15.85 -16.44
C GLU A 172 -10.68 15.55 -16.83
N SER A 173 -10.23 14.30 -16.65
CA SER A 173 -8.90 13.88 -17.09
C SER A 173 -8.79 13.81 -18.63
N LEU A 174 -9.87 13.45 -19.36
CA LEU A 174 -9.90 13.42 -20.83
C LEU A 174 -9.96 14.81 -21.46
N ILE A 175 -10.67 15.77 -20.85
CA ILE A 175 -10.71 17.17 -21.34
C ILE A 175 -9.33 17.83 -21.20
N GLU A 176 -8.58 17.54 -20.12
CA GLU A 176 -7.18 17.97 -19.99
C GLU A 176 -6.27 17.30 -21.05
N VAL A 177 -6.59 16.08 -21.47
CA VAL A 177 -5.85 15.32 -22.52
C VAL A 177 -6.18 15.81 -23.93
N GLU A 178 -7.43 16.21 -24.24
CA GLU A 178 -7.83 16.76 -25.57
C GLU A 178 -7.23 18.14 -25.85
N GLN A 179 -6.93 18.93 -24.83
CA GLN A 179 -6.16 20.18 -25.00
C GLN A 179 -4.69 19.93 -25.37
N GLY A 180 -4.29 18.67 -25.42
CA GLY A 180 -2.89 18.25 -25.63
C GLY A 180 -2.52 17.79 -27.04
N LYS A 181 -2.62 18.60 -28.09
CA LYS A 181 -1.81 18.43 -29.33
C LYS A 181 -0.29 18.50 -29.10
N LYS A 182 0.15 18.68 -27.83
CA LYS A 182 1.53 18.55 -27.38
C LYS A 182 1.97 17.10 -27.06
N LYS A 183 1.10 16.12 -27.28
CA LYS A 183 1.26 14.74 -26.80
C LYS A 183 2.44 13.97 -27.41
N ASN A 184 2.75 14.17 -28.68
CA ASN A 184 3.86 13.46 -29.34
C ASN A 184 5.24 13.91 -28.83
N HIS A 185 5.43 15.20 -28.59
CA HIS A 185 6.68 15.71 -28.00
C HIS A 185 6.91 15.26 -26.55
N LEU A 186 5.83 15.06 -25.78
CA LEU A 186 5.91 14.61 -24.38
C LEU A 186 6.29 13.13 -24.29
N LEU A 187 5.76 12.28 -25.19
CA LEU A 187 6.07 10.85 -25.26
C LEU A 187 7.52 10.61 -25.69
N ASP A 188 8.04 11.41 -26.64
CA ASP A 188 9.44 11.35 -27.06
C ASP A 188 10.37 11.80 -25.94
N GLY A 189 10.04 12.87 -25.22
CA GLY A 189 10.77 13.28 -24.03
C GLY A 189 10.78 12.20 -22.93
N LEU A 190 9.64 11.53 -22.74
CA LEU A 190 9.50 10.46 -21.75
C LEU A 190 10.31 9.20 -22.14
N ALA A 191 10.42 8.90 -23.46
CA ALA A 191 11.21 7.77 -23.96
C ALA A 191 12.73 7.94 -23.70
N ASN A 192 13.20 9.18 -23.58
CA ASN A 192 14.60 9.49 -23.23
C ASN A 192 14.87 9.35 -21.72
N VAL A 193 13.84 9.51 -20.88
CA VAL A 193 13.95 9.36 -19.41
C VAL A 193 13.67 7.93 -18.98
N LEU A 194 12.59 7.33 -19.49
CA LEU A 194 12.19 5.95 -19.23
C LEU A 194 12.59 5.06 -20.41
N ILE A 195 13.88 4.74 -20.44
CA ILE A 195 14.51 4.01 -21.54
C ILE A 195 14.00 2.57 -21.62
N GLY A 196 13.71 2.11 -22.84
CA GLY A 196 13.24 0.77 -23.16
C GLY A 196 12.28 0.81 -24.36
N HIS A 197 12.24 -0.29 -25.12
CA HIS A 197 11.36 -0.45 -26.28
C HIS A 197 10.43 -1.65 -26.15
N SER A 198 10.56 -2.41 -25.07
CA SER A 198 9.65 -3.51 -24.75
C SER A 198 8.20 -3.01 -24.60
N ASP A 199 7.24 -3.89 -24.87
CA ASP A 199 5.81 -3.53 -24.78
C ASP A 199 5.40 -3.18 -23.35
N VAL A 200 6.06 -3.80 -22.36
CA VAL A 200 5.87 -3.47 -20.94
C VAL A 200 6.29 -2.02 -20.66
N MET A 201 7.41 -1.56 -21.24
CA MET A 201 7.87 -0.17 -21.08
C MET A 201 7.00 0.83 -21.88
N LYS A 202 6.42 0.43 -23.01
CA LYS A 202 5.43 1.26 -23.71
C LYS A 202 4.18 1.46 -22.84
N SER A 203 3.64 0.36 -22.29
CA SER A 203 2.48 0.40 -21.40
C SER A 203 2.77 1.22 -20.13
N LEU A 204 3.98 1.09 -19.55
CA LEU A 204 4.39 1.90 -18.41
C LEU A 204 4.37 3.40 -18.74
N ARG A 205 4.92 3.83 -19.89
CA ARG A 205 4.90 5.24 -20.31
C ARG A 205 3.48 5.77 -20.52
N GLU A 206 2.58 4.96 -21.05
CA GLU A 206 1.16 5.31 -21.16
C GLU A 206 0.52 5.51 -19.79
N GLN A 207 0.75 4.58 -18.83
CA GLN A 207 0.28 4.71 -17.45
C GLN A 207 0.82 5.97 -16.77
N VAL A 208 2.11 6.28 -16.96
CA VAL A 208 2.75 7.49 -16.42
C VAL A 208 2.11 8.74 -17.00
N THR A 209 1.81 8.76 -18.30
CA THR A 209 1.16 9.90 -18.97
C THR A 209 -0.26 10.13 -18.44
N ILE A 210 -1.04 9.06 -18.28
CA ILE A 210 -2.39 9.13 -17.70
C ILE A 210 -2.32 9.57 -16.24
N ALA A 211 -1.42 8.98 -15.47
CA ALA A 211 -1.20 9.38 -14.07
C ALA A 211 -0.84 10.86 -13.98
N ALA A 212 0.07 11.36 -14.83
CA ALA A 212 0.52 12.75 -14.80
C ALA A 212 -0.62 13.75 -15.04
N SER A 213 -1.56 13.44 -15.94
CA SER A 213 -2.71 14.29 -16.24
C SER A 213 -3.79 14.29 -15.14
N SER A 214 -3.81 13.27 -14.27
CA SER A 214 -4.77 13.18 -13.17
C SER A 214 -4.30 13.96 -11.93
N ARG A 215 -5.23 14.28 -11.02
CA ARG A 215 -4.93 14.84 -9.68
C ARG A 215 -4.81 13.77 -8.59
N LEU A 216 -4.97 12.51 -8.95
CA LEU A 216 -4.95 11.38 -8.01
C LEU A 216 -3.56 11.19 -7.39
N SER A 217 -3.53 10.62 -6.20
CA SER A 217 -2.30 10.12 -5.59
C SER A 217 -1.77 8.95 -6.41
N VAL A 218 -0.47 8.96 -6.71
CA VAL A 218 0.18 7.91 -7.50
C VAL A 218 1.01 7.02 -6.59
N MET A 219 0.76 5.71 -6.64
CA MET A 219 1.55 4.71 -5.93
C MET A 219 2.41 3.93 -6.90
N ILE A 220 3.72 4.03 -6.74
CA ILE A 220 4.71 3.35 -7.58
C ILE A 220 5.24 2.13 -6.84
N GLN A 221 4.99 0.94 -7.37
CA GLN A 221 5.47 -0.32 -6.80
C GLN A 221 6.54 -0.94 -7.70
N GLY A 222 7.60 -1.48 -7.11
CA GLY A 222 8.64 -2.17 -7.85
C GLY A 222 9.86 -2.46 -6.99
N GLU A 223 10.64 -3.46 -7.39
CA GLU A 223 11.87 -3.83 -6.70
C GLU A 223 12.88 -2.67 -6.65
N THR A 224 13.83 -2.77 -5.74
CA THR A 224 14.93 -1.81 -5.66
C THR A 224 15.70 -1.76 -6.97
N GLY A 225 16.06 -0.55 -7.42
CA GLY A 225 16.82 -0.37 -8.66
C GLY A 225 16.02 -0.42 -9.96
N THR A 226 14.67 -0.55 -9.94
CA THR A 226 13.82 -0.54 -11.15
C THR A 226 13.60 0.84 -11.76
N GLY A 227 13.88 1.93 -11.03
CA GLY A 227 13.72 3.32 -11.50
C GLY A 227 12.50 4.05 -10.95
N LYS A 228 12.01 3.70 -9.75
CA LYS A 228 10.83 4.32 -9.10
C LYS A 228 10.94 5.85 -9.04
N GLU A 229 12.12 6.39 -8.70
CA GLU A 229 12.35 7.84 -8.63
C GLU A 229 12.24 8.51 -10.00
N LEU A 230 12.75 7.89 -11.08
CA LEU A 230 12.61 8.41 -12.43
C LEU A 230 11.16 8.51 -12.87
N VAL A 231 10.34 7.49 -12.52
CA VAL A 231 8.90 7.49 -12.79
C VAL A 231 8.18 8.57 -12.00
N SER A 232 8.53 8.77 -10.71
CA SER A 232 7.92 9.82 -9.89
C SER A 232 8.21 11.21 -10.42
N ARG A 233 9.45 11.46 -10.86
CA ARG A 233 9.85 12.71 -11.49
C ARG A 233 9.12 12.91 -12.82
N ALA A 234 9.03 11.87 -13.65
CA ALA A 234 8.29 11.93 -14.91
C ALA A 234 6.79 12.25 -14.70
N VAL A 235 6.16 11.68 -13.67
CA VAL A 235 4.77 12.01 -13.28
C VAL A 235 4.63 13.49 -12.90
N HIS A 236 5.62 14.08 -12.22
CA HIS A 236 5.61 15.49 -11.88
C HIS A 236 5.85 16.38 -13.12
N ASP A 237 6.89 16.09 -13.90
CA ASP A 237 7.32 16.90 -15.04
C ASP A 237 6.24 16.99 -16.14
N LEU A 238 5.43 15.93 -16.28
CA LEU A 238 4.31 15.87 -17.22
C LEU A 238 2.99 16.40 -16.63
N SER A 239 2.95 16.78 -15.36
CA SER A 239 1.73 17.24 -14.70
C SER A 239 1.46 18.73 -14.88
N SER A 240 0.24 19.15 -14.51
CA SER A 240 -0.12 20.57 -14.43
C SER A 240 0.72 21.36 -13.41
N ARG A 241 1.45 20.67 -12.51
CA ARG A 241 2.32 21.24 -11.47
C ARG A 241 3.82 21.18 -11.84
N SER A 242 4.17 20.88 -13.07
CA SER A 242 5.56 20.71 -13.54
C SER A 242 6.48 21.95 -13.31
N LYS A 243 5.90 23.14 -13.18
CA LYS A 243 6.63 24.38 -12.88
C LYS A 243 6.78 24.66 -11.38
N ALA A 244 6.10 23.90 -10.53
CA ALA A 244 6.15 24.03 -9.09
C ALA A 244 7.22 23.09 -8.49
N ASN A 245 7.40 23.14 -7.17
CA ASN A 245 8.42 22.35 -6.50
C ASN A 245 8.14 20.83 -6.56
N PHE A 246 9.18 20.07 -6.85
CA PHE A 246 9.20 18.61 -6.61
C PHE A 246 10.05 18.34 -5.37
N VAL A 247 9.40 17.98 -4.28
CA VAL A 247 10.02 17.71 -2.99
C VAL A 247 10.07 16.21 -2.76
N ALA A 248 11.28 15.65 -2.66
CA ALA A 248 11.50 14.22 -2.49
C ALA A 248 12.15 13.91 -1.14
N ILE A 249 11.68 12.84 -0.50
CA ILE A 249 12.29 12.32 0.72
C ILE A 249 12.21 10.78 0.71
N ASN A 250 13.28 10.15 1.18
CA ASN A 250 13.30 8.69 1.40
C ASN A 250 13.03 8.40 2.88
N CYS A 251 11.91 7.70 3.15
CA CYS A 251 11.46 7.41 4.51
C CYS A 251 12.36 6.40 5.23
N ALA A 252 13.03 5.51 4.51
CA ALA A 252 13.95 4.52 5.09
C ALA A 252 15.32 5.09 5.45
N ALA A 253 15.72 6.21 4.81
CA ALA A 253 17.05 6.78 5.00
C ALA A 253 17.18 7.67 6.25
N ILE A 254 16.07 8.03 6.90
CA ILE A 254 16.03 9.03 7.97
C ILE A 254 15.47 8.38 9.25
N PRO A 255 16.12 8.53 10.42
CA PRO A 255 15.57 8.08 11.69
C PRO A 255 14.19 8.69 11.99
N GLU A 256 13.30 7.93 12.64
CA GLU A 256 11.89 8.28 12.86
C GLU A 256 11.69 9.70 13.43
N HIS A 257 12.44 10.06 14.49
CA HIS A 257 12.33 11.36 15.14
C HIS A 257 12.78 12.54 14.25
N LEU A 258 13.70 12.29 13.31
CA LEU A 258 14.12 13.28 12.33
C LEU A 258 13.16 13.36 11.16
N LEU A 259 12.59 12.23 10.73
CA LEU A 259 11.63 12.17 9.64
C LEU A 259 10.39 13.03 9.95
N GLU A 260 9.90 13.02 11.19
CA GLU A 260 8.81 13.89 11.61
C GLU A 260 9.17 15.36 11.48
N SER A 261 10.32 15.75 12.01
CA SER A 261 10.78 17.14 11.98
C SER A 261 11.10 17.63 10.56
N GLU A 262 11.58 16.77 9.67
CA GLU A 262 11.78 17.10 8.26
C GLU A 262 10.46 17.28 7.51
N LEU A 263 9.49 16.38 7.69
CA LEU A 263 8.20 16.46 7.00
C LEU A 263 7.37 17.66 7.47
N PHE A 264 7.16 17.79 8.78
CA PHE A 264 6.24 18.78 9.35
C PHE A 264 6.90 20.10 9.74
N GLY A 265 8.23 20.12 9.85
CA GLY A 265 8.95 21.26 10.41
C GLY A 265 8.80 21.36 11.94
N TYR A 266 9.44 22.33 12.56
CA TYR A 266 9.36 22.55 13.99
C TYR A 266 9.53 24.02 14.36
N VAL A 267 8.97 24.38 15.52
CA VAL A 267 9.16 25.70 16.12
C VAL A 267 10.35 25.70 17.09
N LYS A 268 10.91 26.86 17.35
CA LYS A 268 11.96 27.02 18.35
C LYS A 268 11.51 26.46 19.70
N GLY A 269 12.35 25.61 20.32
CA GLY A 269 12.07 24.98 21.61
C GLY A 269 11.23 23.70 21.54
N ALA A 270 10.93 23.18 20.36
CA ALA A 270 10.14 21.95 20.18
C ALA A 270 10.82 20.70 20.79
N PHE A 271 12.14 20.65 20.81
CA PHE A 271 12.97 19.60 21.40
C PHE A 271 14.34 20.12 21.77
N SER A 272 15.16 19.33 22.49
CA SER A 272 16.53 19.69 22.85
C SER A 272 17.40 19.85 21.58
N GLY A 273 17.88 21.08 21.30
CA GLY A 273 18.61 21.43 20.08
C GLY A 273 17.80 22.19 19.02
N ALA A 274 16.52 22.46 19.27
CA ALA A 274 15.68 23.29 18.39
C ALA A 274 15.90 24.80 18.65
N ASP A 275 17.09 25.31 18.35
CA ASP A 275 17.47 26.72 18.58
C ASP A 275 16.74 27.70 17.66
N LYS A 276 16.34 27.26 16.48
CA LYS A 276 15.61 28.02 15.47
C LYS A 276 14.41 27.22 14.98
N SER A 277 13.38 27.89 14.45
CA SER A 277 12.29 27.24 13.74
C SER A 277 12.77 26.81 12.34
N LYS A 278 12.31 25.63 11.87
CA LYS A 278 12.56 25.12 10.51
C LYS A 278 11.23 24.81 9.82
N LYS A 279 11.07 25.27 8.59
CA LYS A 279 9.95 24.86 7.73
C LYS A 279 10.11 23.39 7.36
N GLY A 280 8.99 22.67 7.29
CA GLY A 280 8.96 21.27 6.88
C GLY A 280 8.76 21.11 5.36
N LEU A 281 9.06 19.91 4.86
CA LEU A 281 8.90 19.57 3.44
C LEU A 281 7.45 19.68 2.95
N LEU A 282 6.46 19.55 3.84
CA LEU A 282 5.05 19.79 3.50
C LEU A 282 4.80 21.25 3.10
N ALA A 283 5.49 22.21 3.74
CA ALA A 283 5.42 23.61 3.35
C ALA A 283 6.11 23.86 2.01
N ASP A 284 7.26 23.22 1.79
CA ASP A 284 8.04 23.37 0.55
C ASP A 284 7.35 22.72 -0.67
N ALA A 285 6.49 21.70 -0.40
CA ALA A 285 5.69 21.02 -1.42
C ALA A 285 4.38 21.73 -1.75
N ASP A 286 4.02 22.80 -1.06
CA ASP A 286 2.77 23.52 -1.29
C ASP A 286 2.65 24.02 -2.74
N GLY A 287 1.52 23.78 -3.37
CA GLY A 287 1.30 24.01 -4.81
C GLY A 287 2.02 23.02 -5.74
N GLY A 288 2.97 22.23 -5.22
CA GLY A 288 3.85 21.34 -5.96
C GLY A 288 3.51 19.85 -5.81
N THR A 289 4.55 19.01 -5.80
CA THR A 289 4.45 17.56 -5.65
C THR A 289 5.37 17.10 -4.51
N LEU A 290 4.82 16.32 -3.60
CA LEU A 290 5.57 15.59 -2.57
C LEU A 290 5.79 14.16 -3.03
N PHE A 291 7.04 13.72 -3.08
CA PHE A 291 7.43 12.35 -3.36
C PHE A 291 7.98 11.69 -2.09
N LEU A 292 7.31 10.63 -1.64
CA LEU A 292 7.74 9.81 -0.50
C LEU A 292 8.26 8.47 -1.04
N ASP A 293 9.58 8.31 -1.04
CA ASP A 293 10.20 7.03 -1.38
C ASP A 293 10.22 6.11 -0.16
N GLU A 294 10.06 4.82 -0.41
CA GLU A 294 9.98 3.75 0.59
C GLU A 294 8.94 4.06 1.69
N ILE A 295 7.72 4.40 1.26
CA ILE A 295 6.60 4.74 2.17
C ILE A 295 6.25 3.59 3.13
N GLY A 296 6.55 2.34 2.76
CA GLY A 296 6.32 1.16 3.59
C GLY A 296 7.15 1.13 4.88
N ASP A 297 8.25 1.89 4.94
CA ASP A 297 9.11 2.00 6.12
C ASP A 297 8.73 3.17 7.03
N MET A 298 7.67 3.92 6.70
CA MET A 298 7.19 5.01 7.53
C MET A 298 6.57 4.48 8.84
N PRO A 299 6.97 5.00 10.02
CA PRO A 299 6.39 4.61 11.30
C PRO A 299 4.88 4.87 11.40
N LEU A 300 4.15 4.00 12.10
CA LEU A 300 2.68 4.08 12.24
C LEU A 300 2.19 5.43 12.77
N ALA A 301 2.94 6.05 13.69
CA ALA A 301 2.62 7.37 14.22
C ALA A 301 2.62 8.46 13.12
N LEU A 302 3.58 8.39 12.21
CA LEU A 302 3.69 9.33 11.10
C LEU A 302 2.67 9.03 10.00
N GLN A 303 2.33 7.76 9.78
CA GLN A 303 1.25 7.37 8.85
C GLN A 303 -0.09 8.03 9.25
N ALA A 304 -0.41 8.07 10.56
CA ALA A 304 -1.63 8.73 11.06
C ALA A 304 -1.62 10.24 10.81
N LYS A 305 -0.46 10.90 11.03
CA LYS A 305 -0.30 12.34 10.77
C LYS A 305 -0.39 12.66 9.28
N LEU A 306 0.24 11.83 8.43
CA LEU A 306 0.17 12.00 6.97
C LEU A 306 -1.27 11.86 6.47
N LEU A 307 -2.02 10.85 6.95
CA LEU A 307 -3.43 10.68 6.57
C LEU A 307 -4.24 11.94 6.87
N ARG A 308 -4.09 12.50 8.08
CA ARG A 308 -4.78 13.74 8.46
C ARG A 308 -4.48 14.89 7.49
N VAL A 309 -3.21 15.02 7.06
CA VAL A 309 -2.83 16.07 6.08
C VAL A 309 -3.49 15.83 4.73
N LEU A 310 -3.56 14.58 4.26
CA LEU A 310 -4.19 14.22 2.98
C LEU A 310 -5.71 14.44 2.96
N GLU A 311 -6.36 14.43 4.12
CA GLU A 311 -7.80 14.65 4.25
C GLU A 311 -8.15 16.12 4.44
N SER A 312 -7.42 16.80 5.35
CA SER A 312 -7.72 18.17 5.75
C SER A 312 -6.94 19.25 5.01
N HIS A 313 -5.87 18.86 4.29
CA HIS A 313 -4.86 19.78 3.74
C HIS A 313 -4.20 20.69 4.77
N LYS A 314 -4.23 20.28 6.06
CA LYS A 314 -3.67 21.03 7.19
C LYS A 314 -2.69 20.16 7.97
N TYR A 315 -1.64 20.80 8.47
CA TYR A 315 -0.66 20.14 9.33
C TYR A 315 -0.20 21.08 10.45
N ARG A 316 0.44 20.51 11.48
CA ARG A 316 1.02 21.26 12.58
C ARG A 316 2.53 20.99 12.65
N PRO A 317 3.38 22.03 12.65
CA PRO A 317 4.79 21.87 12.97
C PRO A 317 4.99 21.29 14.38
N VAL A 318 6.06 20.54 14.57
CA VAL A 318 6.39 19.95 15.88
C VAL A 318 6.56 21.07 16.91
N GLY A 319 5.89 20.92 18.06
CA GLY A 319 5.88 21.92 19.14
C GLY A 319 4.97 23.13 18.90
N SER A 320 4.19 23.17 17.80
CA SER A 320 3.26 24.26 17.49
C SER A 320 1.81 23.83 17.68
N GLU A 321 0.97 24.74 18.19
CA GLU A 321 -0.48 24.56 18.21
C GLU A 321 -1.15 25.10 16.93
N LYS A 322 -0.43 25.90 16.15
CA LYS A 322 -0.95 26.55 14.94
C LYS A 322 -0.99 25.55 13.77
N GLU A 323 -2.13 25.44 13.11
CA GLU A 323 -2.27 24.70 11.86
C GLU A 323 -1.82 25.58 10.67
N LEU A 324 -1.17 24.93 9.72
CA LEU A 324 -0.72 25.50 8.44
C LEU A 324 -1.39 24.71 7.31
N ASP A 325 -1.74 25.39 6.22
CA ASP A 325 -2.29 24.77 5.03
C ASP A 325 -1.16 24.29 4.10
N SER A 326 -1.39 23.17 3.40
CA SER A 326 -0.51 22.70 2.32
C SER A 326 -1.31 21.88 1.31
N ASN A 327 -1.30 22.31 0.06
CA ASN A 327 -1.97 21.65 -1.05
C ASN A 327 -0.95 21.09 -2.04
N PHE A 328 -0.51 19.88 -1.82
CA PHE A 328 0.46 19.20 -2.68
C PHE A 328 -0.18 18.00 -3.39
N ARG A 329 0.38 17.61 -4.52
CA ARG A 329 0.16 16.32 -5.14
C ARG A 329 1.05 15.27 -4.49
N LEU A 330 0.49 14.12 -4.14
CA LEU A 330 1.25 13.05 -3.52
C LEU A 330 1.63 11.97 -4.55
N VAL A 331 2.92 11.64 -4.58
CA VAL A 331 3.46 10.46 -5.25
C VAL A 331 4.21 9.64 -4.20
N VAL A 332 3.96 8.35 -4.13
CA VAL A 332 4.65 7.46 -3.18
C VAL A 332 5.29 6.29 -3.92
N ALA A 333 6.41 5.80 -3.40
CA ALA A 333 7.06 4.62 -3.94
C ALA A 333 7.38 3.62 -2.82
N THR A 334 7.38 2.33 -3.17
CA THR A 334 7.80 1.26 -2.27
C THR A 334 8.18 -0.01 -3.03
N HIS A 335 9.10 -0.79 -2.47
CA HIS A 335 9.39 -2.15 -2.90
C HIS A 335 8.59 -3.19 -2.10
N LEU A 336 7.96 -2.80 -0.99
CA LEU A 336 7.24 -3.69 -0.09
C LEU A 336 5.80 -3.94 -0.55
N ASN A 337 5.27 -5.10 -0.22
CA ASN A 337 3.86 -5.40 -0.41
C ASN A 337 3.04 -4.76 0.71
N LEU A 338 2.50 -3.56 0.46
CA LEU A 338 1.72 -2.83 1.46
C LEU A 338 0.44 -3.55 1.90
N LYS A 339 -0.18 -4.38 1.04
CA LYS A 339 -1.33 -5.20 1.45
C LYS A 339 -0.93 -6.18 2.56
N GLN A 340 0.24 -6.82 2.42
CA GLN A 340 0.75 -7.72 3.45
C GLN A 340 1.09 -6.94 4.72
N GLN A 341 1.69 -5.76 4.61
CA GLN A 341 1.99 -4.91 5.77
C GLN A 341 0.73 -4.43 6.51
N VAL A 342 -0.38 -4.22 5.80
CA VAL A 342 -1.68 -3.93 6.43
C VAL A 342 -2.16 -5.13 7.25
N LEU A 343 -2.05 -6.36 6.72
CA LEU A 343 -2.40 -7.58 7.45
C LEU A 343 -1.50 -7.81 8.68
N ASP A 344 -0.23 -7.44 8.57
CA ASP A 344 0.76 -7.54 9.65
C ASP A 344 0.68 -6.38 10.66
N ASN A 345 -0.31 -5.48 10.54
CA ASN A 345 -0.47 -4.26 11.35
C ASN A 345 0.76 -3.32 11.35
N LYS A 346 1.60 -3.37 10.31
CA LYS A 346 2.75 -2.48 10.10
C LYS A 346 2.40 -1.25 9.26
N PHE A 347 1.28 -1.31 8.55
CA PHE A 347 0.77 -0.21 7.75
C PHE A 347 -0.73 -0.02 7.98
N ARG A 348 -1.18 1.23 8.11
CA ARG A 348 -2.59 1.54 8.36
C ARG A 348 -3.44 1.29 7.13
N LYS A 349 -4.57 0.63 7.31
CA LYS A 349 -5.52 0.31 6.25
C LYS A 349 -6.13 1.56 5.59
N ASP A 350 -6.48 2.56 6.40
CA ASP A 350 -7.06 3.83 5.93
C ASP A 350 -6.09 4.60 5.02
N LEU A 351 -4.82 4.73 5.43
CA LEU A 351 -3.78 5.35 4.62
C LEU A 351 -3.55 4.57 3.32
N TYR A 352 -3.51 3.23 3.39
CA TYR A 352 -3.34 2.39 2.20
C TYR A 352 -4.37 2.73 1.12
N TYR A 353 -5.67 2.78 1.45
CA TYR A 353 -6.71 3.10 0.47
C TYR A 353 -6.62 4.54 -0.05
N ARG A 354 -6.16 5.48 0.76
CA ARG A 354 -5.93 6.86 0.34
C ARG A 354 -4.77 6.99 -0.65
N LEU A 355 -3.74 6.15 -0.51
CA LEU A 355 -2.58 6.12 -1.41
C LEU A 355 -2.84 5.32 -2.69
N TYR A 356 -3.64 4.25 -2.61
CA TYR A 356 -3.90 3.31 -3.71
C TYR A 356 -4.94 3.83 -4.71
N GLN A 357 -4.82 5.10 -5.12
CA GLN A 357 -5.75 5.69 -6.11
C GLN A 357 -5.32 5.40 -7.54
N TYR A 358 -4.03 5.54 -7.84
CA TYR A 358 -3.46 5.21 -9.14
C TYR A 358 -2.17 4.41 -8.97
N PRO A 359 -2.25 3.07 -8.94
CA PRO A 359 -1.08 2.21 -8.82
C PRO A 359 -0.36 2.07 -10.16
N ILE A 360 0.98 2.17 -10.13
CA ILE A 360 1.90 1.90 -11.23
C ILE A 360 2.89 0.85 -10.75
N THR A 361 2.99 -0.27 -11.47
CA THR A 361 3.96 -1.33 -11.15
C THR A 361 5.10 -1.31 -12.14
N LEU A 362 6.33 -1.16 -11.65
CA LEU A 362 7.52 -1.20 -12.49
C LEU A 362 7.95 -2.64 -12.74
N PRO A 363 8.25 -3.00 -14.00
CA PRO A 363 8.75 -4.31 -14.35
C PRO A 363 10.19 -4.47 -13.86
N ARG A 364 10.55 -5.69 -13.43
CA ARG A 364 11.93 -6.05 -13.15
C ARG A 364 12.72 -6.07 -14.46
N LEU A 365 14.03 -5.91 -14.38
CA LEU A 365 14.87 -5.92 -15.58
C LEU A 365 14.83 -7.28 -16.31
N LYS A 366 14.75 -8.36 -15.57
CA LYS A 366 14.61 -9.72 -16.12
C LYS A 366 13.31 -9.94 -16.92
N ASP A 367 12.25 -9.20 -16.63
CA ASP A 367 10.96 -9.29 -17.33
C ASP A 367 10.97 -8.44 -18.63
N ARG A 368 12.05 -7.69 -18.89
CA ARG A 368 12.26 -6.83 -20.07
C ARG A 368 13.69 -6.93 -20.62
N LYS A 369 14.21 -8.15 -20.77
CA LYS A 369 15.58 -8.42 -21.22
C LYS A 369 15.90 -7.75 -22.56
N SER A 370 14.91 -7.56 -23.43
CA SER A 370 15.06 -6.83 -24.70
C SER A 370 15.52 -5.38 -24.55
N ASP A 371 15.33 -4.77 -23.35
CA ASP A 371 15.76 -3.40 -23.11
C ASP A 371 17.20 -3.28 -22.61
N ILE A 372 17.86 -4.40 -22.26
CA ILE A 372 19.22 -4.42 -21.70
C ILE A 372 20.22 -3.79 -22.68
N GLU A 373 20.14 -4.11 -23.96
CA GLU A 373 21.03 -3.57 -24.97
C GLU A 373 20.95 -2.03 -25.04
N LYS A 374 19.72 -1.49 -25.10
CA LYS A 374 19.49 -0.05 -25.18
C LYS A 374 19.89 0.67 -23.88
N LEU A 375 19.62 0.06 -22.73
CA LEU A 375 20.04 0.59 -21.42
C LEU A 375 21.57 0.60 -21.31
N SER A 376 22.23 -0.47 -21.76
CA SER A 376 23.69 -0.58 -21.75
C SER A 376 24.34 0.48 -22.63
N ALA A 377 23.86 0.67 -23.85
CA ALA A 377 24.32 1.73 -24.75
C ALA A 377 24.19 3.11 -24.10
N HIS A 378 23.03 3.40 -23.50
CA HIS A 378 22.79 4.65 -22.81
C HIS A 378 23.77 4.88 -21.64
N PHE A 379 24.05 3.85 -20.82
CA PHE A 379 24.99 3.99 -19.71
C PHE A 379 26.43 4.19 -20.19
N VAL A 380 26.85 3.57 -21.29
CA VAL A 380 28.13 3.85 -21.92
C VAL A 380 28.22 5.30 -22.40
N GLU A 381 27.16 5.81 -23.06
CA GLU A 381 27.11 7.20 -23.48
C GLU A 381 27.19 8.18 -22.29
N GLN A 382 26.44 7.90 -21.22
CA GLN A 382 26.50 8.69 -19.98
C GLN A 382 27.91 8.68 -19.35
N TYR A 383 28.52 7.48 -19.32
CA TYR A 383 29.89 7.34 -18.80
C TYR A 383 30.87 8.17 -19.63
N ASN A 384 30.82 8.04 -20.96
CA ASN A 384 31.68 8.78 -21.89
C ASN A 384 31.52 10.29 -21.73
N ALA A 385 30.28 10.79 -21.64
CA ALA A 385 30.01 12.22 -21.45
C ALA A 385 30.56 12.75 -20.11
N LYS A 386 30.41 11.96 -19.03
CA LYS A 386 30.85 12.34 -17.68
C LYS A 386 32.38 12.33 -17.53
N HIS A 387 33.03 11.32 -18.11
CA HIS A 387 34.49 11.06 -17.93
C HIS A 387 35.32 11.50 -19.11
N LYS A 388 34.71 12.11 -20.17
CA LYS A 388 35.37 12.49 -21.42
C LYS A 388 36.14 11.32 -22.05
N SER A 389 35.57 10.13 -21.96
CA SER A 389 36.09 8.89 -22.55
C SER A 389 35.40 8.59 -23.87
N SER A 390 35.89 7.59 -24.61
CA SER A 390 35.37 7.17 -25.92
C SER A 390 35.21 5.66 -26.05
N VAL A 391 34.67 5.03 -25.01
CA VAL A 391 34.33 3.59 -25.02
C VAL A 391 33.26 3.33 -26.07
N ARG A 392 33.47 2.33 -26.95
CA ARG A 392 32.59 2.08 -28.13
C ARG A 392 31.32 1.28 -27.82
N GLY A 393 31.14 0.80 -26.59
CA GLY A 393 30.03 -0.07 -26.19
C GLY A 393 30.52 -1.40 -25.63
N LEU A 394 29.66 -2.42 -25.61
CA LEU A 394 29.98 -3.76 -25.14
C LEU A 394 30.37 -4.68 -26.30
N HIS A 395 31.34 -5.55 -26.04
CA HIS A 395 31.62 -6.68 -26.92
C HIS A 395 30.44 -7.65 -26.87
N TYR A 396 30.13 -8.36 -28.00
CA TYR A 396 28.94 -9.22 -28.08
C TYR A 396 28.89 -10.31 -26.99
N LYS A 397 30.05 -10.89 -26.61
CA LYS A 397 30.11 -11.88 -25.52
C LYS A 397 29.77 -11.31 -24.15
N ALA A 398 30.12 -10.04 -23.91
CA ALA A 398 29.73 -9.34 -22.70
C ALA A 398 28.21 -9.07 -22.68
N MET A 399 27.64 -8.74 -23.84
CA MET A 399 26.19 -8.56 -23.98
C MET A 399 25.42 -9.86 -23.75
N ASP A 400 25.88 -10.98 -24.34
CA ASP A 400 25.26 -12.31 -24.12
C ASP A 400 25.27 -12.68 -22.64
N CYS A 401 26.39 -12.46 -21.95
CA CYS A 401 26.47 -12.68 -20.50
C CYS A 401 25.46 -11.84 -19.70
N LEU A 402 25.27 -10.57 -20.08
CA LEU A 402 24.27 -9.71 -19.43
C LEU A 402 22.84 -10.15 -19.72
N LEU A 403 22.54 -10.66 -20.92
CA LEU A 403 21.22 -11.18 -21.29
C LEU A 403 20.84 -12.45 -20.51
N ASP A 404 21.82 -13.27 -20.14
CA ASP A 404 21.60 -14.48 -19.35
C ASP A 404 21.46 -14.20 -17.85
N TYR A 405 21.91 -13.05 -17.38
CA TYR A 405 21.88 -12.69 -15.97
C TYR A 405 20.52 -12.15 -15.50
N ASP A 406 20.14 -12.45 -14.24
CA ASP A 406 18.79 -12.12 -13.71
C ASP A 406 18.66 -10.72 -13.08
N PHE A 407 19.77 -10.02 -12.84
CA PHE A 407 19.81 -8.67 -12.26
C PHE A 407 19.00 -8.50 -10.97
N PRO A 408 19.38 -9.09 -9.83
CA PRO A 408 18.69 -8.87 -8.56
C PRO A 408 18.64 -7.38 -8.14
N GLY A 409 19.63 -6.57 -8.50
CA GLY A 409 19.67 -5.11 -8.31
C GLY A 409 19.07 -4.31 -9.47
N ASN A 410 18.42 -4.99 -10.44
CA ASN A 410 17.74 -4.40 -11.59
C ASN A 410 18.63 -3.42 -12.40
N VAL A 411 18.07 -2.27 -12.80
CA VAL A 411 18.76 -1.27 -13.64
C VAL A 411 19.93 -0.61 -12.89
N ARG A 412 19.86 -0.52 -11.56
CA ARG A 412 20.96 0.03 -10.75
C ARG A 412 22.19 -0.86 -10.84
N GLU A 413 22.02 -2.16 -10.77
CA GLU A 413 23.10 -3.14 -10.90
C GLU A 413 23.67 -3.14 -12.32
N LEU A 414 22.82 -3.19 -13.35
CA LEU A 414 23.27 -3.07 -14.74
C LEU A 414 24.14 -1.82 -14.95
N LYS A 415 23.68 -0.65 -14.45
CA LYS A 415 24.43 0.59 -14.54
C LYS A 415 25.81 0.46 -13.89
N HIS A 416 25.90 -0.09 -12.69
CA HIS A 416 27.18 -0.28 -11.99
C HIS A 416 28.12 -1.22 -12.74
N LEU A 417 27.60 -2.32 -13.34
CA LEU A 417 28.38 -3.25 -14.15
C LEU A 417 28.97 -2.55 -15.38
N ILE A 418 28.15 -1.75 -16.07
CA ILE A 418 28.61 -1.00 -17.25
C ILE A 418 29.63 0.06 -16.88
N GLU A 419 29.39 0.86 -15.81
CA GLU A 419 30.33 1.87 -15.35
C GLU A 419 31.67 1.25 -14.92
N TYR A 420 31.64 0.11 -14.24
CA TYR A 420 32.83 -0.63 -13.85
C TYR A 420 33.61 -1.15 -15.08
N GLY A 421 32.93 -1.80 -16.03
CA GLY A 421 33.55 -2.28 -17.26
C GLY A 421 34.14 -1.14 -18.10
N ALA A 422 33.41 -0.04 -18.23
CA ALA A 422 33.87 1.15 -18.95
C ALA A 422 35.11 1.79 -18.31
N ALA A 423 35.21 1.77 -16.97
CA ALA A 423 36.37 2.28 -16.24
C ALA A 423 37.65 1.45 -16.47
N GLN A 424 37.52 0.17 -16.79
CA GLN A 424 38.64 -0.73 -17.09
C GLN A 424 39.03 -0.75 -18.59
N THR A 425 38.16 -0.18 -19.44
CA THR A 425 38.32 -0.24 -20.90
C THR A 425 39.10 0.97 -21.41
N GLN A 426 40.03 0.75 -22.34
CA GLN A 426 40.79 1.84 -22.99
C GLN A 426 39.89 2.62 -23.97
N ASN A 427 40.27 3.89 -24.19
CA ASN A 427 39.55 4.72 -25.14
C ASN A 427 39.61 4.14 -26.56
N GLY A 428 38.47 4.07 -27.21
CA GLY A 428 38.31 3.51 -28.55
C GLY A 428 38.07 2.00 -28.59
N GLU A 429 38.05 1.31 -27.46
CA GLU A 429 37.79 -0.12 -27.34
C GLU A 429 36.37 -0.42 -26.83
N GLN A 430 35.99 -1.71 -26.87
CA GLN A 430 34.72 -2.23 -26.35
C GLN A 430 34.95 -2.85 -24.96
N ILE A 431 33.91 -2.83 -24.13
CA ILE A 431 33.94 -3.47 -22.81
C ILE A 431 33.96 -4.99 -23.01
N GLU A 432 35.06 -5.62 -22.61
CA GLU A 432 35.29 -7.06 -22.73
C GLU A 432 34.52 -7.86 -21.66
N LEU A 433 34.20 -9.12 -22.02
CA LEU A 433 33.51 -10.06 -21.11
C LEU A 433 34.25 -10.21 -19.76
N ALA A 434 35.59 -10.25 -19.80
CA ALA A 434 36.40 -10.43 -18.60
C ALA A 434 36.10 -9.39 -17.50
N TYR A 435 35.89 -8.14 -17.86
CA TYR A 435 35.59 -7.08 -16.89
C TYR A 435 34.20 -7.25 -16.26
N ILE A 436 33.22 -7.68 -17.04
CA ILE A 436 31.84 -7.95 -16.55
C ILE A 436 31.85 -9.17 -15.63
N GLN A 437 32.49 -10.29 -16.03
CA GLN A 437 32.58 -11.51 -15.21
C GLN A 437 33.28 -11.25 -13.88
N LEU A 438 34.43 -10.55 -13.90
CA LEU A 438 35.19 -10.26 -12.68
C LEU A 438 34.34 -9.51 -11.66
N LYS A 439 33.46 -8.60 -12.12
CA LYS A 439 32.57 -7.85 -11.25
C LYS A 439 31.41 -8.73 -10.75
N LEU A 440 30.78 -9.52 -11.62
CA LEU A 440 29.72 -10.47 -11.25
C LEU A 440 30.20 -11.50 -10.23
N ASP A 441 31.39 -12.08 -10.44
CA ASP A 441 32.00 -13.05 -9.50
C ASP A 441 32.25 -12.40 -8.13
N SER A 442 32.72 -11.15 -8.10
CA SER A 442 32.93 -10.43 -6.86
C SER A 442 31.62 -10.12 -6.11
N GLU A 443 30.51 -9.86 -6.81
CA GLU A 443 29.18 -9.64 -6.23
C GLU A 443 28.55 -10.95 -5.77
N MET A 444 28.71 -12.04 -6.52
CA MET A 444 28.29 -13.38 -6.11
C MET A 444 29.06 -13.86 -4.88
N ALA A 445 30.36 -13.62 -4.81
CA ALA A 445 31.18 -13.95 -3.63
C ALA A 445 30.76 -13.12 -2.40
N SER A 446 30.36 -11.87 -2.59
CA SER A 446 29.87 -11.01 -1.50
C SER A 446 28.43 -11.32 -1.08
N SER A 447 27.59 -11.79 -2.00
CA SER A 447 26.21 -12.23 -1.71
C SER A 447 26.14 -13.66 -1.15
N SER A 448 27.16 -14.47 -1.39
CA SER A 448 27.32 -15.82 -0.83
C SER A 448 27.95 -15.84 0.56
N GLN A 449 28.35 -14.68 1.13
CA GLN A 449 28.59 -14.60 2.55
C GLN A 449 27.24 -14.58 3.28
N PRO A 450 26.88 -15.66 4.00
CA PRO A 450 25.67 -15.65 4.82
C PRO A 450 25.84 -14.55 5.87
N GLU A 451 24.85 -13.69 6.02
CA GLU A 451 24.79 -12.77 7.16
C GLU A 451 25.05 -13.58 8.44
N PRO A 452 26.09 -13.25 9.23
CA PRO A 452 26.53 -14.11 10.33
C PRO A 452 25.61 -14.12 11.54
N LYS A 453 24.43 -13.48 11.49
CA LYS A 453 23.61 -13.27 12.70
C LYS A 453 22.38 -14.17 12.87
N ASN A 454 21.87 -14.83 11.85
CA ASN A 454 20.65 -15.64 12.03
C ASN A 454 20.81 -17.15 11.74
N ARG A 455 21.78 -17.59 10.96
CA ARG A 455 21.98 -19.02 10.74
C ARG A 455 22.56 -19.74 11.95
N ALA A 456 23.49 -19.09 12.66
CA ALA A 456 24.06 -19.66 13.89
C ALA A 456 23.02 -19.86 14.99
N LEU A 457 22.01 -18.97 15.09
CA LEU A 457 20.94 -19.09 16.10
C LEU A 457 19.91 -20.17 15.76
N VAL A 458 19.62 -20.37 14.46
CA VAL A 458 18.69 -21.41 14.01
C VAL A 458 19.33 -22.80 14.08
N GLU A 459 20.61 -22.94 13.73
CA GLU A 459 21.36 -24.20 13.87
C GLU A 459 21.57 -24.54 15.36
N LEU A 460 21.81 -23.56 16.22
CA LEU A 460 21.94 -23.77 17.67
C LEU A 460 20.64 -24.26 18.32
N SER A 461 19.49 -23.86 17.82
CA SER A 461 18.18 -24.30 18.34
C SER A 461 17.81 -25.74 17.97
N THR A 462 18.47 -26.34 16.97
CA THR A 462 18.25 -27.74 16.54
C THR A 462 19.17 -28.74 17.24
N ILE A 463 20.17 -28.27 17.99
CA ILE A 463 21.15 -29.10 18.71
C ILE A 463 20.44 -29.78 19.89
N ARG A 464 20.26 -31.11 19.80
CA ARG A 464 19.69 -31.93 20.88
C ARG A 464 20.76 -32.55 21.82
N ASP A 465 21.99 -32.71 21.33
CA ASP A 465 23.12 -33.25 22.10
C ASP A 465 24.34 -32.33 21.98
N LEU A 466 24.62 -31.62 23.08
CA LEU A 466 25.72 -30.65 23.16
C LEU A 466 27.09 -31.31 22.92
N LYS A 467 27.29 -32.55 23.38
CA LYS A 467 28.59 -33.26 23.22
C LYS A 467 28.87 -33.60 21.76
N VAL A 468 27.84 -34.02 21.03
CA VAL A 468 27.97 -34.33 19.58
C VAL A 468 28.24 -33.04 18.80
N ALA A 469 27.49 -31.97 19.05
CA ALA A 469 27.66 -30.70 18.37
C ALA A 469 29.06 -30.07 18.60
N VAL A 470 29.56 -30.10 19.84
CA VAL A 470 30.90 -29.58 20.17
C VAL A 470 31.98 -30.43 19.46
N ARG A 471 31.80 -31.76 19.39
CA ARG A 471 32.73 -32.66 18.70
C ARG A 471 32.77 -32.39 17.21
N GLU A 472 31.61 -32.22 16.56
CA GLU A 472 31.51 -31.87 15.14
C GLU A 472 32.13 -30.50 14.83
N TYR A 473 31.88 -29.52 15.65
CA TYR A 473 32.44 -28.17 15.51
C TYR A 473 33.96 -28.17 15.64
N GLU A 474 34.47 -28.89 16.63
CA GLU A 474 35.92 -29.07 16.86
C GLU A 474 36.56 -29.79 15.67
N SER A 475 35.94 -30.85 15.16
CA SER A 475 36.40 -31.58 13.96
C SER A 475 36.49 -30.68 12.74
N ASN A 476 35.47 -29.87 12.49
CA ASN A 476 35.41 -28.95 11.35
C ASN A 476 36.52 -27.88 11.43
N ILE A 477 36.77 -27.30 12.60
CA ILE A 477 37.84 -26.30 12.78
C ILE A 477 39.22 -26.95 12.52
N ILE A 478 39.50 -28.13 13.10
CA ILE A 478 40.78 -28.80 12.94
C ILE A 478 40.99 -29.20 11.47
N ALA A 479 39.97 -29.76 10.80
CA ALA A 479 40.04 -30.14 9.39
C ALA A 479 40.26 -28.94 8.46
N ALA A 480 39.57 -27.80 8.70
CA ALA A 480 39.77 -26.58 7.93
C ALA A 480 41.18 -26.02 8.05
N ARG A 481 41.76 -25.99 9.26
CA ARG A 481 43.12 -25.51 9.49
C ARG A 481 44.19 -26.46 8.95
N LEU A 482 43.96 -27.78 8.99
CA LEU A 482 44.87 -28.73 8.38
C LEU A 482 44.91 -28.57 6.86
N ARG A 483 43.79 -28.31 6.21
CA ARG A 483 43.74 -28.00 4.76
C ARG A 483 44.48 -26.70 4.43
N GLU A 484 44.32 -25.66 5.23
CA GLU A 484 44.96 -24.35 5.04
C GLU A 484 46.51 -24.43 5.10
N PHE A 485 47.05 -25.38 5.91
CA PHE A 485 48.48 -25.60 6.06
C PHE A 485 48.96 -26.89 5.38
N ASP A 486 48.29 -27.36 4.34
CA ASP A 486 48.65 -28.51 3.52
C ASP A 486 49.04 -29.77 4.33
N GLY A 487 48.33 -30.00 5.46
CA GLY A 487 48.56 -31.16 6.33
C GLY A 487 49.70 -30.99 7.36
N ASP A 488 50.39 -29.85 7.39
CA ASP A 488 51.46 -29.61 8.40
C ASP A 488 50.87 -29.46 9.81
N ARG A 489 50.94 -30.55 10.56
CA ARG A 489 50.45 -30.62 11.96
C ARG A 489 51.18 -29.67 12.90
N GLY A 490 52.40 -29.25 12.56
CA GLY A 490 53.17 -28.31 13.38
C GLY A 490 52.60 -26.90 13.32
N ARG A 491 52.47 -26.38 12.11
CA ARG A 491 51.91 -25.04 11.85
C ARG A 491 50.43 -24.98 12.25
N THR A 492 49.69 -26.05 12.01
CA THR A 492 48.28 -26.13 12.42
C THR A 492 48.12 -26.07 13.92
N ALA A 493 48.94 -26.79 14.69
CA ALA A 493 48.92 -26.77 16.15
C ALA A 493 49.22 -25.36 16.71
N GLU A 494 50.23 -24.70 16.15
CA GLU A 494 50.61 -23.34 16.50
C GLU A 494 49.50 -22.33 16.18
N SER A 495 48.86 -22.44 15.01
CA SER A 495 47.74 -21.55 14.62
C SER A 495 46.48 -21.74 15.47
N LEU A 496 46.26 -22.93 16.01
CA LEU A 496 45.16 -23.26 16.92
C LEU A 496 45.50 -23.03 18.39
N GLY A 497 46.71 -22.63 18.71
CA GLY A 497 47.15 -22.37 20.08
C GLY A 497 47.20 -23.62 20.98
N ILE A 498 47.35 -24.82 20.39
CA ILE A 498 47.40 -26.11 21.13
C ILE A 498 48.72 -26.87 20.90
N PRO A 499 49.16 -27.67 21.85
CA PRO A 499 50.36 -28.50 21.69
C PRO A 499 50.18 -29.50 20.56
N LYS A 500 51.28 -29.80 19.79
CA LYS A 500 51.29 -30.80 18.68
C LYS A 500 50.73 -32.15 19.13
N ARG A 501 51.05 -32.61 20.32
CA ARG A 501 50.57 -33.88 20.88
C ARG A 501 49.03 -33.84 21.07
N THR A 502 48.49 -32.73 21.56
CA THR A 502 47.05 -32.56 21.73
C THR A 502 46.31 -32.54 20.40
N LEU A 503 46.88 -31.90 19.39
CA LEU A 503 46.31 -31.94 18.01
C LEU A 503 46.30 -33.37 17.46
N ALA A 504 47.39 -34.13 17.61
CA ALA A 504 47.46 -35.51 17.15
C ALA A 504 46.42 -36.42 17.84
N ASP A 505 46.28 -36.31 19.17
CA ASP A 505 45.27 -37.04 19.94
C ASP A 505 43.83 -36.66 19.50
N LYS A 506 43.59 -35.40 19.20
CA LYS A 506 42.27 -34.92 18.70
C LYS A 506 41.98 -35.43 17.29
N CYS A 507 42.95 -35.40 16.39
CA CYS A 507 42.79 -35.97 15.06
C CYS A 507 42.44 -37.47 15.10
N LEU A 508 43.08 -38.24 15.98
CA LEU A 508 42.75 -39.65 16.16
C LEU A 508 41.34 -39.86 16.73
N LYS A 509 40.96 -39.10 17.74
CA LYS A 509 39.63 -39.17 18.39
C LYS A 509 38.47 -38.71 17.49
N LEU A 510 38.75 -37.80 16.59
CA LEU A 510 37.78 -37.20 15.68
C LEU A 510 37.82 -37.83 14.27
N GLU A 511 38.64 -38.83 14.08
CA GLU A 511 38.81 -39.60 12.81
C GLU A 511 39.12 -38.67 11.60
N ILE A 512 39.93 -37.62 11.84
CA ILE A 512 40.33 -36.69 10.79
C ILE A 512 41.55 -37.27 10.06
N PHE A 513 41.33 -37.86 8.88
CA PHE A 513 42.36 -38.34 8.00
C PHE A 513 42.52 -37.38 6.82
N ILE A 514 43.73 -36.89 6.60
CA ILE A 514 44.09 -36.21 5.36
C ILE A 514 44.70 -37.27 4.48
N ASN A 515 44.03 -37.60 3.39
CA ASN A 515 44.63 -38.42 2.33
C ASN A 515 45.74 -37.58 1.68
N ASP A 516 46.94 -38.11 1.65
CA ASP A 516 48.09 -37.57 0.94
C ASP A 516 47.80 -37.43 -0.56
#